data_f1c4a729aba1e947bdfe56c69d7774d8
#
_entry.id   f1c4a729aba1e947bdfe56c69d7774d8
#
_cell.length_a   1.000
_cell.length_b   1.000
_cell.length_c   1.000
_cell.angle_alpha   90.00
_cell.angle_beta   90.00
_cell.angle_gamma   90.00
#
_symmetry.space_group_name_H-M   'P 1'
#
loop_
_entity.id
_entity.type
_entity.pdbx_description
1 polymer ?
#
loop_
_entity_poly.entity_id
_entity_poly.type
_entity_poly.pdbx_seq_one_letter_code
_entity_poly.pdbx_strand_id
1 'polypeptide(L)'
;LVIELPTVYSVSSAENFAEGAIKLLDSLKIVDTISFGIEAKDIASLNNIANVFYMEPKEYTNILNHELKKGISFPKARENAVMMYLNDIKQYANILTGANNILAIEYLKAIKKLKIKLNPIGIRREKVLYNDEIIIDDFASATAIRKMIATGQFEEIQKVMPKSSYALLADELRRGHYVLDLSKFQKEI
;
A
#
# COMPACT_ATOMS: atom_id res chain seq x y z
N LEU A 1 17.68 4.13 7.29
CA LEU A 1 17.74 5.11 6.21
C LEU A 1 16.32 5.32 5.64
N VAL A 2 15.88 6.57 5.59
CA VAL A 2 14.62 6.97 4.92
C VAL A 2 15.00 7.73 3.66
N ILE A 3 14.38 7.38 2.53
CA ILE A 3 14.63 8.00 1.23
C ILE A 3 13.31 8.58 0.74
N GLU A 4 13.34 9.85 0.33
CA GLU A 4 12.19 10.53 -0.22
C GLU A 4 11.92 10.04 -1.65
N LEU A 5 10.67 9.65 -1.92
CA LEU A 5 10.21 9.40 -3.28
C LEU A 5 9.87 10.74 -3.94
N PRO A 6 10.40 11.05 -5.14
CA PRO A 6 10.10 12.31 -5.82
C PRO A 6 8.60 12.56 -5.93
N THR A 7 8.20 13.82 -5.71
CA THR A 7 6.79 14.23 -5.61
C THR A 7 5.95 13.78 -6.80
N VAL A 8 6.50 13.80 -8.00
CA VAL A 8 5.82 13.34 -9.24
C VAL A 8 5.34 11.88 -9.14
N TYR A 9 6.02 11.04 -8.36
CA TYR A 9 5.60 9.67 -8.11
C TYR A 9 4.74 9.54 -6.86
N SER A 10 5.09 10.26 -5.78
CA SER A 10 4.44 10.09 -4.48
C SER A 10 2.97 10.55 -4.46
N VAL A 11 2.58 11.50 -5.31
CA VAL A 11 1.20 12.01 -5.42
C VAL A 11 0.44 11.44 -6.62
N SER A 12 0.99 10.44 -7.29
CA SER A 12 0.39 9.85 -8.49
C SER A 12 -0.41 8.58 -8.20
N SER A 13 -0.87 7.90 -9.25
CA SER A 13 -1.56 6.61 -9.12
C SER A 13 -0.67 5.56 -8.45
N ALA A 14 -1.28 4.51 -7.87
CA ALA A 14 -0.55 3.38 -7.29
C ALA A 14 0.45 2.74 -8.27
N GLU A 15 0.13 2.69 -9.55
CA GLU A 15 1.02 2.21 -10.61
C GLU A 15 2.29 3.07 -10.73
N ASN A 16 2.13 4.37 -10.89
CA ASN A 16 3.27 5.28 -11.03
C ASN A 16 4.09 5.35 -9.73
N PHE A 17 3.42 5.36 -8.57
CA PHE A 17 4.06 5.28 -7.27
C PHE A 17 4.96 4.04 -7.17
N ALA A 18 4.41 2.87 -7.48
CA ALA A 18 5.14 1.61 -7.43
C ALA A 18 6.32 1.59 -8.41
N GLU A 19 6.11 2.05 -9.65
CA GLU A 19 7.17 2.10 -10.66
C GLU A 19 8.30 3.05 -10.24
N GLY A 20 7.98 4.22 -9.70
CA GLY A 20 8.96 5.16 -9.16
C GLY A 20 9.75 4.59 -7.99
N ALA A 21 9.07 3.94 -7.04
CA ALA A 21 9.71 3.30 -5.89
C ALA A 21 10.66 2.16 -6.32
N ILE A 22 10.24 1.30 -7.24
CA ILE A 22 11.08 0.19 -7.72
C ILE A 22 12.30 0.73 -8.49
N LYS A 23 12.14 1.75 -9.33
CA LYS A 23 13.27 2.41 -10.02
C LYS A 23 14.26 3.02 -9.03
N LEU A 24 13.75 3.69 -7.98
CA LEU A 24 14.58 4.29 -6.95
C LEU A 24 15.42 3.23 -6.24
N LEU A 25 14.77 2.15 -5.79
CA LEU A 25 15.45 1.05 -5.08
C LEU A 25 16.49 0.36 -5.96
N ASP A 26 16.18 0.10 -7.23
CA ASP A 26 17.15 -0.47 -8.18
C ASP A 26 18.33 0.45 -8.43
N SER A 27 18.11 1.76 -8.46
CA SER A 27 19.19 2.73 -8.70
C SER A 27 20.28 2.72 -7.61
N LEU A 28 19.92 2.32 -6.39
CA LEU A 28 20.88 2.20 -5.28
C LEU A 28 21.88 1.04 -5.45
N LYS A 29 21.56 0.03 -6.26
CA LYS A 29 22.40 -1.13 -6.56
C LYS A 29 22.85 -1.98 -5.35
N ILE A 30 22.26 -1.75 -4.19
CA ILE A 30 22.52 -2.48 -2.93
C ILE A 30 21.27 -3.15 -2.37
N VAL A 31 20.13 -2.97 -3.03
CA VAL A 31 18.82 -3.55 -2.61
C VAL A 31 18.55 -4.79 -3.45
N ASP A 32 18.39 -5.92 -2.81
CA ASP A 32 18.05 -7.21 -3.42
C ASP A 32 16.64 -7.70 -3.05
N THR A 33 16.05 -7.11 -2.01
CA THR A 33 14.77 -7.54 -1.45
C THR A 33 13.91 -6.33 -1.15
N ILE A 34 12.61 -6.42 -1.47
CA ILE A 34 11.58 -5.45 -1.08
C ILE A 34 10.53 -6.13 -0.21
N SER A 35 10.19 -5.50 0.91
CA SER A 35 9.15 -5.97 1.82
C SER A 35 8.00 -4.97 1.89
N PHE A 36 6.77 -5.46 1.84
CA PHE A 36 5.56 -4.62 1.92
C PHE A 36 4.40 -5.35 2.60
N GLY A 37 3.50 -4.58 3.21
CA GLY A 37 2.30 -5.11 3.84
C GLY A 37 1.29 -5.64 2.82
N ILE A 38 0.65 -6.78 3.11
CA ILE A 38 -0.45 -7.35 2.34
C ILE A 38 -1.63 -7.68 3.24
N GLU A 39 -2.84 -7.64 2.69
CA GLU A 39 -4.09 -8.08 3.34
C GLU A 39 -4.49 -9.47 2.83
N ALA A 40 -4.00 -9.87 1.66
CA ALA A 40 -4.19 -11.21 1.11
C ALA A 40 -3.55 -12.30 1.99
N LYS A 41 -4.04 -13.53 1.82
CA LYS A 41 -3.51 -14.69 2.55
C LYS A 41 -2.03 -14.94 2.26
N ASP A 42 -1.62 -14.74 1.02
CA ASP A 42 -0.26 -14.98 0.54
C ASP A 42 0.10 -14.06 -0.64
N ILE A 43 1.40 -13.94 -0.89
CA ILE A 43 1.94 -13.15 -1.99
C ILE A 43 1.73 -13.84 -3.36
N ALA A 44 1.53 -15.15 -3.40
CA ALA A 44 1.37 -15.90 -4.66
C ALA A 44 0.08 -15.49 -5.37
N SER A 45 -1.01 -15.32 -4.63
CA SER A 45 -2.28 -14.81 -5.16
C SER A 45 -2.14 -13.42 -5.79
N LEU A 46 -1.40 -12.52 -5.13
CA LEU A 46 -1.12 -11.18 -5.65
C LEU A 46 -0.23 -11.23 -6.90
N ASN A 47 0.75 -12.14 -6.92
CA ASN A 47 1.64 -12.32 -8.05
C ASN A 47 0.91 -12.87 -9.30
N ASN A 48 -0.09 -13.74 -9.12
CA ASN A 48 -0.94 -14.21 -10.21
C ASN A 48 -1.73 -13.06 -10.83
N ILE A 49 -2.33 -12.21 -10.00
CA ILE A 49 -3.04 -11.00 -10.47
C ILE A 49 -2.06 -10.04 -11.19
N ALA A 50 -0.88 -9.80 -10.60
CA ALA A 50 0.15 -8.96 -11.20
C ALA A 50 0.60 -9.47 -12.57
N ASN A 51 0.69 -10.80 -12.75
CA ASN A 51 0.98 -11.41 -14.05
C ASN A 51 -0.11 -11.10 -15.08
N VAL A 52 -1.39 -11.27 -14.70
CA VAL A 52 -2.52 -10.96 -15.58
C VAL A 52 -2.48 -9.49 -16.00
N PHE A 53 -2.25 -8.58 -15.07
CA PHE A 53 -2.20 -7.14 -15.35
C PHE A 53 -0.96 -6.69 -16.12
N TYR A 54 0.14 -7.43 -16.03
CA TYR A 54 1.35 -7.16 -16.80
C TYR A 54 1.25 -7.70 -18.23
N MET A 55 0.74 -8.92 -18.39
CA MET A 55 0.68 -9.62 -19.67
C MET A 55 -0.54 -9.20 -20.50
N GLU A 56 -1.61 -8.77 -19.87
CA GLU A 56 -2.91 -8.44 -20.47
C GLU A 56 -3.38 -9.47 -21.50
N PRO A 57 -3.53 -10.74 -21.12
CA PRO A 57 -3.92 -11.78 -22.07
C PRO A 57 -5.22 -11.42 -22.79
N LYS A 58 -5.33 -11.75 -24.06
CA LYS A 58 -6.49 -11.43 -24.89
C LYS A 58 -7.82 -11.87 -24.27
N GLU A 59 -7.84 -13.04 -23.65
CA GLU A 59 -9.02 -13.56 -22.95
C GLU A 59 -9.42 -12.67 -21.78
N TYR A 60 -8.45 -12.26 -20.94
CA TYR A 60 -8.69 -11.31 -19.85
C TYR A 60 -9.24 -9.98 -20.38
N THR A 61 -8.63 -9.42 -21.43
CA THR A 61 -9.06 -8.16 -22.03
C THR A 61 -10.49 -8.26 -22.60
N ASN A 62 -10.85 -9.38 -23.19
CA ASN A 62 -12.21 -9.62 -23.67
C ASN A 62 -13.23 -9.64 -22.51
N ILE A 63 -12.90 -10.33 -21.42
CA ILE A 63 -13.75 -10.38 -20.21
C ILE A 63 -13.90 -8.97 -19.62
N LEU A 64 -12.79 -8.23 -19.48
CA LEU A 64 -12.80 -6.86 -18.96
C LEU A 64 -13.70 -5.94 -19.79
N ASN A 65 -13.58 -5.99 -21.12
CA ASN A 65 -14.43 -5.21 -22.01
C ASN A 65 -15.91 -5.60 -21.90
N HIS A 66 -16.20 -6.88 -21.70
CA HIS A 66 -17.57 -7.34 -21.46
C HIS A 66 -18.12 -6.77 -20.13
N GLU A 67 -17.34 -6.82 -19.06
CA GLU A 67 -17.74 -6.26 -17.76
C GLU A 67 -17.96 -4.75 -17.84
N LEU A 68 -17.10 -4.01 -18.54
CA LEU A 68 -17.24 -2.56 -18.73
C LEU A 68 -18.53 -2.18 -19.47
N LYS A 69 -18.96 -2.98 -20.45
CA LYS A 69 -20.22 -2.76 -21.18
C LYS A 69 -21.47 -2.86 -20.28
N LYS A 70 -21.37 -3.45 -19.09
CA LYS A 70 -22.44 -3.48 -18.10
C LYS A 70 -22.65 -2.15 -17.35
N GLY A 71 -21.82 -1.14 -17.62
CA GLY A 71 -21.89 0.17 -16.97
C GLY A 71 -21.37 0.22 -15.53
N ILE A 72 -20.64 -0.81 -15.07
CA ILE A 72 -20.00 -0.82 -13.76
C ILE A 72 -18.67 -0.05 -13.80
N SER A 73 -18.19 0.38 -12.63
CA SER A 73 -16.93 1.12 -12.53
C SER A 73 -15.73 0.28 -12.98
N PHE A 74 -14.69 0.93 -13.54
CA PHE A 74 -13.47 0.25 -13.97
C PHE A 74 -12.82 -0.64 -12.89
N PRO A 75 -12.67 -0.20 -11.60
CA PRO A 75 -12.14 -1.06 -10.57
C PRO A 75 -12.96 -2.34 -10.38
N LYS A 76 -14.29 -2.24 -10.41
CA LYS A 76 -15.18 -3.41 -10.25
C LYS A 76 -15.13 -4.33 -11.47
N ALA A 77 -15.10 -3.78 -12.66
CA ALA A 77 -14.95 -4.56 -13.90
C ALA A 77 -13.61 -5.31 -13.91
N ARG A 78 -12.53 -4.66 -13.47
CA ARG A 78 -11.18 -5.25 -13.38
C ARG A 78 -11.13 -6.39 -12.36
N GLU A 79 -11.78 -6.23 -11.21
CA GLU A 79 -11.91 -7.27 -10.19
C GLU A 79 -12.66 -8.49 -10.73
N ASN A 80 -13.84 -8.27 -11.31
CA ASN A 80 -14.63 -9.35 -11.91
C ASN A 80 -13.85 -10.07 -13.01
N ALA A 81 -13.20 -9.32 -13.91
CA ALA A 81 -12.48 -9.90 -15.04
C ALA A 81 -11.31 -10.78 -14.59
N VAL A 82 -10.54 -10.37 -13.58
CA VAL A 82 -9.41 -11.18 -13.10
C VAL A 82 -9.89 -12.44 -12.37
N MET A 83 -10.97 -12.35 -11.60
CA MET A 83 -11.57 -13.53 -10.93
C MET A 83 -12.08 -14.55 -11.95
N MET A 84 -12.74 -14.08 -13.01
CA MET A 84 -13.24 -14.95 -14.09
C MET A 84 -12.09 -15.58 -14.89
N TYR A 85 -11.07 -14.79 -15.23
CA TYR A 85 -9.91 -15.26 -15.96
C TYR A 85 -9.09 -16.30 -15.19
N LEU A 86 -8.87 -16.09 -13.90
CA LEU A 86 -8.12 -17.01 -13.03
C LEU A 86 -8.96 -18.19 -12.54
N ASN A 87 -10.27 -18.17 -12.85
CA ASN A 87 -11.23 -19.26 -12.55
C ASN A 87 -11.24 -19.71 -11.07
N ASP A 88 -10.97 -18.80 -10.13
CA ASP A 88 -11.08 -19.06 -8.70
C ASP A 88 -11.60 -17.83 -7.94
N ILE A 89 -12.93 -17.74 -7.90
CA ILE A 89 -13.61 -16.63 -7.23
C ILE A 89 -13.28 -16.61 -5.72
N LYS A 90 -13.17 -17.78 -5.07
CA LYS A 90 -12.95 -17.86 -3.62
C LYS A 90 -11.58 -17.33 -3.22
N GLN A 91 -10.56 -17.64 -4.03
CA GLN A 91 -9.18 -17.21 -3.76
C GLN A 91 -8.98 -15.72 -4.02
N TYR A 92 -9.63 -15.17 -5.07
CA TYR A 92 -9.36 -13.81 -5.54
C TYR A 92 -10.41 -12.78 -5.15
N ALA A 93 -11.53 -13.21 -4.52
CA ALA A 93 -12.55 -12.29 -4.04
C ALA A 93 -11.96 -11.27 -3.03
N ASN A 94 -12.35 -10.02 -3.19
CA ASN A 94 -11.96 -8.91 -2.32
C ASN A 94 -10.44 -8.59 -2.26
N ILE A 95 -9.59 -9.25 -3.04
CA ILE A 95 -8.16 -8.91 -3.06
C ILE A 95 -7.95 -7.48 -3.55
N LEU A 96 -8.71 -7.04 -4.56
CA LEU A 96 -8.58 -5.70 -5.16
C LEU A 96 -9.35 -4.61 -4.38
N THR A 97 -9.96 -4.92 -3.24
CA THR A 97 -10.58 -3.92 -2.36
C THR A 97 -9.61 -3.38 -1.31
N GLY A 98 -8.54 -4.10 -0.99
CA GLY A 98 -7.52 -3.70 -0.02
C GLY A 98 -6.47 -2.77 -0.64
N ALA A 99 -6.26 -1.59 -0.04
CA ALA A 99 -5.29 -0.61 -0.54
C ALA A 99 -3.85 -1.16 -0.57
N ASN A 100 -3.47 -1.95 0.45
CA ASN A 100 -2.14 -2.57 0.49
C ASN A 100 -1.99 -3.67 -0.58
N ASN A 101 -3.04 -4.44 -0.85
CA ASN A 101 -3.02 -5.44 -1.91
C ASN A 101 -2.86 -4.79 -3.29
N ILE A 102 -3.59 -3.69 -3.55
CA ILE A 102 -3.47 -2.94 -4.81
C ILE A 102 -2.03 -2.47 -5.00
N LEU A 103 -1.44 -1.85 -3.99
CA LEU A 103 -0.07 -1.37 -4.06
C LEU A 103 0.94 -2.51 -4.21
N ALA A 104 0.73 -3.63 -3.51
CA ALA A 104 1.55 -4.83 -3.64
C ALA A 104 1.54 -5.39 -5.06
N ILE A 105 0.35 -5.48 -5.69
CA ILE A 105 0.19 -5.91 -7.08
C ILE A 105 0.96 -4.98 -8.03
N GLU A 106 0.89 -3.66 -7.82
CA GLU A 106 1.61 -2.70 -8.66
C GLU A 106 3.13 -2.79 -8.46
N TYR A 107 3.65 -3.06 -7.24
CA TYR A 107 5.08 -3.37 -7.04
C TYR A 107 5.51 -4.62 -7.81
N LEU A 108 4.74 -5.71 -7.69
CA LEU A 108 5.03 -6.96 -8.41
C LEU A 108 4.98 -6.77 -9.93
N LYS A 109 4.02 -5.99 -10.44
CA LYS A 109 3.92 -5.62 -11.85
C LYS A 109 5.11 -4.76 -12.30
N ALA A 110 5.51 -3.77 -11.51
CA ALA A 110 6.65 -2.91 -11.81
C ALA A 110 7.97 -3.69 -11.88
N ILE A 111 8.23 -4.60 -10.94
CA ILE A 111 9.40 -5.49 -10.95
C ILE A 111 9.48 -6.26 -12.27
N LYS A 112 8.36 -6.84 -12.73
CA LYS A 112 8.29 -7.58 -13.99
C LYS A 112 8.48 -6.67 -15.21
N LYS A 113 7.77 -5.57 -15.27
CA LYS A 113 7.81 -4.58 -16.37
C LYS A 113 9.21 -4.02 -16.57
N LEU A 114 9.89 -3.70 -15.48
CA LEU A 114 11.24 -3.13 -15.50
C LEU A 114 12.35 -4.19 -15.58
N LYS A 115 11.99 -5.49 -15.50
CA LYS A 115 12.93 -6.62 -15.49
C LYS A 115 14.00 -6.51 -14.40
N ILE A 116 13.63 -5.96 -13.25
CA ILE A 116 14.51 -5.74 -12.12
C ILE A 116 14.58 -7.00 -11.26
N LYS A 117 15.78 -7.33 -10.74
CA LYS A 117 16.01 -8.49 -9.87
C LYS A 117 15.85 -8.08 -8.40
N LEU A 118 14.60 -7.91 -7.96
CA LEU A 118 14.24 -7.71 -6.56
C LEU A 118 13.41 -8.91 -6.08
N ASN A 119 13.73 -9.41 -4.88
CA ASN A 119 12.94 -10.46 -4.22
C ASN A 119 11.78 -9.83 -3.42
N PRO A 120 10.51 -10.00 -3.82
CA PRO A 120 9.39 -9.41 -3.10
C PRO A 120 8.95 -10.29 -1.93
N ILE A 121 8.79 -9.72 -0.74
CA ILE A 121 8.28 -10.37 0.46
C ILE A 121 7.01 -9.64 0.92
N GLY A 122 5.88 -10.36 0.91
CA GLY A 122 4.62 -9.88 1.47
C GLY A 122 4.53 -10.20 2.96
N ILE A 123 4.38 -9.17 3.79
CA ILE A 123 4.12 -9.32 5.22
C ILE A 123 2.64 -9.13 5.46
N ARG A 124 1.96 -10.18 5.95
CA ARG A 124 0.54 -10.10 6.25
C ARG A 124 0.29 -9.13 7.40
N ARG A 125 -0.62 -8.18 7.15
CA ARG A 125 -1.09 -7.28 8.22
C ARG A 125 -1.97 -8.06 9.18
N GLU A 126 -1.64 -8.00 10.45
CA GLU A 126 -2.43 -8.60 11.52
C GLU A 126 -3.20 -7.50 12.26
N LYS A 127 -4.43 -7.85 12.65
CA LYS A 127 -5.25 -7.15 13.66
C LYS A 127 -5.76 -5.74 13.35
N VAL A 128 -4.99 -4.85 12.70
CA VAL A 128 -5.38 -3.44 12.51
C VAL A 128 -5.46 -3.09 11.03
N LEU A 129 -6.63 -2.66 10.56
CA LEU A 129 -6.81 -2.15 9.20
C LEU A 129 -6.19 -0.75 9.06
N TYR A 130 -5.87 -0.35 7.82
CA TYR A 130 -5.17 0.91 7.53
C TYR A 130 -5.85 2.15 8.09
N ASN A 131 -7.18 2.16 8.12
CA ASN A 131 -8.00 3.31 8.57
C ASN A 131 -8.54 3.17 10.00
N ASP A 132 -8.15 2.15 10.77
CA ASP A 132 -8.63 2.01 12.13
C ASP A 132 -8.09 3.14 13.01
N GLU A 133 -9.00 3.85 13.66
CA GLU A 133 -8.69 4.90 14.64
C GLU A 133 -8.58 4.36 16.07
N ILE A 134 -8.68 3.05 16.24
CA ILE A 134 -8.70 2.36 17.55
C ILE A 134 -7.42 1.56 17.77
N ILE A 135 -7.10 1.35 19.04
CA ILE A 135 -6.04 0.45 19.49
C ILE A 135 -6.64 -0.95 19.62
N ILE A 136 -5.99 -1.95 19.03
CA ILE A 136 -6.36 -3.36 19.17
C ILE A 136 -5.12 -4.12 19.64
N ASP A 137 -5.18 -4.71 20.86
CA ASP A 137 -4.10 -5.52 21.42
C ASP A 137 -2.70 -4.89 21.29
N ASP A 138 -2.49 -3.68 21.79
CA ASP A 138 -1.23 -2.92 21.73
C ASP A 138 -0.76 -2.52 20.30
N PHE A 139 -1.62 -2.66 19.29
CA PHE A 139 -1.35 -2.20 17.93
C PHE A 139 -2.21 -0.97 17.60
N ALA A 140 -1.60 0.03 17.00
CA ALA A 140 -2.29 1.21 16.51
C ALA A 140 -1.91 1.49 15.05
N SER A 141 -2.86 1.97 14.26
CA SER A 141 -2.58 2.48 12.92
C SER A 141 -1.81 3.81 13.00
N ALA A 142 -1.13 4.18 11.92
CA ALA A 142 -0.51 5.50 11.84
C ALA A 142 -1.54 6.64 11.99
N THR A 143 -2.78 6.43 11.55
CA THR A 143 -3.89 7.36 11.72
C THR A 143 -4.26 7.53 13.18
N ALA A 144 -4.39 6.42 13.92
CA ALA A 144 -4.64 6.45 15.37
C ALA A 144 -3.51 7.18 16.13
N ILE A 145 -2.24 6.89 15.80
CA ILE A 145 -1.09 7.55 16.43
C ILE A 145 -1.11 9.07 16.16
N ARG A 146 -1.36 9.50 14.91
CA ARG A 146 -1.47 10.94 14.59
C ARG A 146 -2.60 11.61 15.37
N LYS A 147 -3.74 10.94 15.51
CA LYS A 147 -4.87 11.44 16.32
C LYS A 147 -4.50 11.57 17.78
N MET A 148 -3.84 10.57 18.37
CA MET A 148 -3.35 10.64 19.74
C MET A 148 -2.34 11.77 19.96
N ILE A 149 -1.43 12.02 19.00
CA ILE A 149 -0.51 13.18 19.06
C ILE A 149 -1.30 14.48 19.06
N ALA A 150 -2.27 14.63 18.17
CA ALA A 150 -3.08 15.85 18.06
C ALA A 150 -3.93 16.12 19.32
N THR A 151 -4.31 15.08 20.06
CA THR A 151 -5.12 15.15 21.28
C THR A 151 -4.29 15.06 22.57
N GLY A 152 -2.95 15.00 22.48
CA GLY A 152 -2.05 14.98 23.63
C GLY A 152 -2.03 13.67 24.43
N GLN A 153 -2.45 12.55 23.85
CA GLN A 153 -2.54 11.23 24.52
C GLN A 153 -1.18 10.49 24.49
N PHE A 154 -0.13 11.08 25.01
CA PHE A 154 1.24 10.58 24.90
C PHE A 154 1.48 9.26 25.66
N GLU A 155 0.80 9.03 26.79
CA GLU A 155 0.91 7.77 27.54
C GLU A 155 0.39 6.58 26.72
N GLU A 156 -0.68 6.78 25.96
CA GLU A 156 -1.23 5.73 25.10
C GLU A 156 -0.32 5.44 23.89
N ILE A 157 0.29 6.48 23.31
CA ILE A 157 1.27 6.32 22.22
C ILE A 157 2.46 5.46 22.68
N GLN A 158 2.92 5.65 23.92
CA GLN A 158 4.05 4.90 24.47
C GLN A 158 3.78 3.39 24.55
N LYS A 159 2.52 3.00 24.73
CA LYS A 159 2.12 1.58 24.81
C LYS A 159 2.13 0.89 23.45
N VAL A 160 1.81 1.62 22.37
CA VAL A 160 1.60 1.09 21.00
C VAL A 160 2.76 1.38 20.05
N MET A 161 3.88 1.89 20.56
CA MET A 161 5.04 2.24 19.75
C MET A 161 6.33 1.66 20.37
N PRO A 162 7.31 1.23 19.58
CA PRO A 162 8.63 0.83 20.10
C PRO A 162 9.27 1.96 20.90
N LYS A 163 9.89 1.64 22.03
CA LYS A 163 10.49 2.63 22.95
C LYS A 163 11.46 3.59 22.24
N SER A 164 12.27 3.09 21.32
CA SER A 164 13.21 3.91 20.55
C SER A 164 12.50 4.90 19.62
N SER A 165 11.42 4.48 18.97
CA SER A 165 10.61 5.34 18.10
C SER A 165 9.87 6.41 18.90
N TYR A 166 9.33 6.04 20.07
CA TYR A 166 8.68 6.98 20.97
C TYR A 166 9.66 8.04 21.49
N ALA A 167 10.87 7.63 21.87
CA ALA A 167 11.91 8.57 22.34
C ALA A 167 12.25 9.62 21.27
N LEU A 168 12.41 9.20 20.02
CA LEU A 168 12.64 10.11 18.89
C LEU A 168 11.44 11.04 18.66
N LEU A 169 10.21 10.51 18.67
CA LEU A 169 9.01 11.30 18.52
C LEU A 169 8.90 12.37 19.61
N ALA A 170 9.12 11.99 20.88
CA ALA A 170 9.07 12.90 22.01
C ALA A 170 10.15 14.00 21.93
N ASP A 171 11.34 13.67 21.43
CA ASP A 171 12.41 14.64 21.21
C ASP A 171 12.05 15.64 20.10
N GLU A 172 11.55 15.17 18.96
CA GLU A 172 11.12 16.03 17.85
C GLU A 172 9.97 16.97 18.25
N LEU A 173 9.00 16.48 19.02
CA LEU A 173 7.91 17.32 19.54
C LEU A 173 8.42 18.38 20.51
N ARG A 174 9.41 18.06 21.39
CA ARG A 174 10.05 19.04 22.28
C ARG A 174 10.82 20.13 21.52
N ARG A 175 11.38 19.80 20.35
CA ARG A 175 12.04 20.75 19.45
C ARG A 175 11.06 21.63 18.69
N GLY A 176 9.74 21.44 18.88
CA GLY A 176 8.71 22.21 18.19
C GLY A 176 8.39 21.70 16.77
N HIS A 177 8.85 20.51 16.42
CA HIS A 177 8.44 19.86 15.18
C HIS A 177 7.07 19.22 15.37
N TYR A 178 6.09 19.61 14.57
CA TYR A 178 4.72 19.12 14.67
C TYR A 178 4.39 18.17 13.53
N VAL A 179 3.49 17.24 13.80
CA VAL A 179 2.85 16.46 12.73
C VAL A 179 2.02 17.42 11.88
N LEU A 180 2.36 17.50 10.59
CA LEU A 180 1.58 18.32 9.65
C LEU A 180 0.21 17.70 9.44
N ASP A 181 -0.80 18.54 9.61
CA ASP A 181 -2.22 18.22 9.42
C ASP A 181 -2.76 19.20 8.37
N LEU A 182 -3.65 18.70 7.51
CA LEU A 182 -4.31 19.49 6.47
C LEU A 182 -5.09 20.69 7.03
N SER A 183 -5.57 20.61 8.29
CA SER A 183 -6.23 21.73 8.95
C SER A 183 -5.36 22.99 9.04
N LYS A 184 -4.03 22.85 9.03
CA LYS A 184 -3.09 23.98 9.05
C LYS A 184 -3.03 24.75 7.73
N PHE A 185 -3.50 24.15 6.64
CA PHE A 185 -3.57 24.76 5.32
C PHE A 185 -4.96 25.32 4.98
N GLN A 186 -5.95 25.24 5.89
CA GLN A 186 -7.32 25.71 5.67
C GLN A 186 -7.44 27.21 5.31
N LYS A 187 -6.43 28.02 5.64
CA LYS A 187 -6.41 29.45 5.29
C LYS A 187 -5.85 29.73 3.90
N GLU A 188 -5.31 28.73 3.22
CA GLU A 188 -4.63 28.86 1.92
C GLU A 188 -5.38 28.14 0.79
N ILE A 189 -6.52 27.50 1.11
CA ILE A 189 -7.44 26.86 0.19
C ILE A 189 -8.77 27.64 0.21
#